data_a4f2c17a4d93edb9ae1ef6bf60dedd1c
#
_entry.id   a4f2c17a4d93edb9ae1ef6bf60dedd1c
#
_cell.length_a   1.000
_cell.length_b   1.000
_cell.length_c   1.000
_cell.angle_alpha   90.00
_cell.angle_beta   90.00
_cell.angle_gamma   90.00
#
_symmetry.space_group_name_H-M   'P 1'
#
loop_
_entity.id
_entity.type
_entity.pdbx_description
1 polymer ?
#
loop_
_entity_poly.entity_id
_entity_poly.type
_entity_poly.pdbx_seq_one_letter_code
_entity_poly.pdbx_strand_id
1 'polypeptide(L)'
;MGLFVLIGLVAIASAVESKPSWQREWEKLLDGAKKEGEVRLWGEQEITHPEILAAFNKEYPFIKAVTVSGRVGDLMPRIIAERRAGKFLADIYSGGLGGRSFYDFHKAGVLDPLKPILLLPEVVDGSKWLNGEHFYADSEKQFVFMYEGSVAGNGLHYNTGLVDLKEFKSYWDLLNPKWKGKILLFERPGVGSPSVVRFYHHAQLGADFLKRLFGDMDVTVSQDRRQSSDWLASGKFPICIDCGDTDRAKQQGLPVDEFPHANLKEASFEVSTSGNSGIALINNAPNPNAAKVFINWFLSRPGQTAWQAVMNGKVQEPSDSMRVDIPKSNVGASAKREEGKKYRVTGFLDPDPPTKLFKELTSKKKS
;
A
#
# COMPACT_ATOMS: atom_id res chain seq x y z
N MET A 1 2.79 4.17 -88.77
CA MET A 1 1.85 4.00 -87.66
C MET A 1 2.67 3.48 -86.48
N GLY A 2 3.15 4.41 -85.63
CA GLY A 2 4.04 4.09 -84.51
C GLY A 2 3.23 4.15 -83.21
N LEU A 3 3.29 3.01 -82.49
CA LEU A 3 2.62 2.88 -81.21
C LEU A 3 3.57 3.33 -80.08
N PHE A 4 3.27 4.42 -79.43
CA PHE A 4 3.97 4.88 -78.20
C PHE A 4 3.33 4.22 -76.97
N VAL A 5 4.14 3.32 -76.31
CA VAL A 5 3.76 2.77 -75.01
C VAL A 5 4.27 3.73 -73.93
N LEU A 6 3.34 4.38 -73.22
CA LEU A 6 3.66 5.16 -72.01
C LEU A 6 3.76 4.17 -70.83
N ILE A 7 4.96 4.01 -70.29
CA ILE A 7 5.17 3.31 -69.03
C ILE A 7 4.99 4.32 -67.91
N GLY A 8 3.82 4.26 -67.20
CA GLY A 8 3.59 5.04 -65.99
C GLY A 8 4.38 4.47 -64.81
N LEU A 9 5.34 5.23 -64.28
CA LEU A 9 5.99 4.94 -62.99
C LEU A 9 5.00 5.24 -61.87
N VAL A 10 4.49 4.20 -61.21
CA VAL A 10 3.75 4.36 -59.95
C VAL A 10 4.80 4.44 -58.82
N ALA A 11 5.02 5.66 -58.31
CA ALA A 11 5.79 5.89 -57.10
C ALA A 11 4.98 5.42 -55.89
N ILE A 12 5.33 4.28 -55.29
CA ILE A 12 4.82 3.82 -54.00
C ILE A 12 5.47 4.70 -52.94
N ALA A 13 4.79 5.76 -52.51
CA ALA A 13 5.17 6.50 -51.34
C ALA A 13 4.90 5.62 -50.10
N SER A 14 5.92 5.01 -49.54
CA SER A 14 5.86 4.37 -48.23
C SER A 14 5.60 5.44 -47.22
N ALA A 15 4.38 5.51 -46.70
CA ALA A 15 4.06 6.31 -45.53
C ALA A 15 4.90 5.76 -44.37
N VAL A 16 5.89 6.51 -43.94
CA VAL A 16 6.62 6.23 -42.69
C VAL A 16 5.61 6.51 -41.58
N GLU A 17 5.03 5.45 -41.04
CA GLU A 17 4.11 5.54 -39.92
C GLU A 17 4.86 6.18 -38.74
N SER A 18 4.44 7.37 -38.32
CA SER A 18 5.11 8.09 -37.24
C SER A 18 4.89 7.36 -35.93
N LYS A 19 5.98 7.01 -35.23
CA LYS A 19 5.92 6.34 -33.91
C LYS A 19 4.92 7.06 -32.99
N PRO A 20 4.11 6.32 -32.21
CA PRO A 20 3.24 6.88 -31.19
C PRO A 20 3.99 7.84 -30.25
N SER A 21 3.30 8.85 -29.72
CA SER A 21 3.93 9.87 -28.84
C SER A 21 4.61 9.25 -27.62
N TRP A 22 3.94 8.31 -26.95
CA TRP A 22 4.50 7.62 -25.79
C TRP A 22 5.82 6.88 -26.10
N GLN A 23 5.96 6.32 -27.30
CA GLN A 23 7.17 5.58 -27.68
C GLN A 23 8.35 6.53 -27.87
N ARG A 24 8.13 7.72 -28.47
CA ARG A 24 9.17 8.73 -28.58
C ARG A 24 9.62 9.29 -27.22
N GLU A 25 8.67 9.46 -26.31
CA GLU A 25 8.99 9.86 -24.93
C GLU A 25 9.73 8.79 -24.16
N TRP A 26 9.33 7.54 -24.33
CA TRP A 26 10.01 6.40 -23.75
C TRP A 26 11.46 6.26 -24.23
N GLU A 27 11.71 6.40 -25.53
CA GLU A 27 13.05 6.38 -26.11
C GLU A 27 13.94 7.50 -25.53
N LYS A 28 13.39 8.71 -25.34
CA LYS A 28 14.11 9.82 -24.69
C LYS A 28 14.44 9.51 -23.22
N LEU A 29 13.51 8.90 -22.50
CA LEU A 29 13.77 8.48 -21.13
C LEU A 29 14.88 7.43 -21.05
N LEU A 30 14.87 6.44 -21.94
CA LEU A 30 15.91 5.42 -22.00
C LEU A 30 17.29 6.04 -22.31
N ASP A 31 17.35 7.00 -23.22
CA ASP A 31 18.61 7.70 -23.53
C ASP A 31 19.10 8.57 -22.38
N GLY A 32 18.19 9.20 -21.63
CA GLY A 32 18.51 9.90 -20.38
C GLY A 32 19.01 8.95 -19.30
N ALA A 33 18.31 7.85 -19.08
CA ALA A 33 18.66 6.85 -18.09
C ALA A 33 20.01 6.17 -18.37
N LYS A 34 20.37 5.95 -19.63
CA LYS A 34 21.72 5.46 -20.02
C LYS A 34 22.82 6.42 -19.60
N LYS A 35 22.56 7.73 -19.68
CA LYS A 35 23.54 8.76 -19.26
C LYS A 35 23.65 8.85 -17.73
N GLU A 36 22.54 8.68 -17.02
CA GLU A 36 22.50 8.65 -15.56
C GLU A 36 23.17 7.39 -15.01
N GLY A 37 22.97 6.23 -15.63
CA GLY A 37 23.64 4.97 -15.33
C GLY A 37 23.22 4.29 -14.01
N GLU A 38 22.45 4.96 -13.16
CA GLU A 38 21.98 4.41 -11.88
C GLU A 38 20.57 4.89 -11.52
N VAL A 39 19.92 4.16 -10.61
CA VAL A 39 18.69 4.56 -9.93
C VAL A 39 18.81 4.28 -8.44
N ARG A 40 18.41 5.21 -7.59
CA ARG A 40 18.50 5.12 -6.13
C ARG A 40 17.16 4.80 -5.51
N LEU A 41 17.00 3.56 -5.08
CA LEU A 41 15.76 2.99 -4.53
C LEU A 41 15.85 2.97 -3.01
N TRP A 42 15.00 3.74 -2.37
CA TRP A 42 14.85 3.75 -0.93
C TRP A 42 13.53 3.09 -0.55
N GLY A 43 13.54 2.16 0.38
CA GLY A 43 12.31 1.49 0.80
C GLY A 43 12.52 0.15 1.48
N GLU A 44 11.44 -0.58 1.57
CA GLU A 44 11.41 -1.92 2.16
C GLU A 44 11.75 -3.00 1.11
N GLN A 45 11.59 -4.27 1.46
CA GLN A 45 11.99 -5.39 0.59
C GLN A 45 11.22 -5.43 -0.74
N GLU A 46 10.10 -4.76 -0.81
CA GLU A 46 9.21 -4.68 -1.97
C GLU A 46 9.90 -4.17 -3.23
N ILE A 47 10.91 -3.29 -3.09
CA ILE A 47 11.69 -2.81 -4.24
C ILE A 47 13.19 -3.01 -4.08
N THR A 48 13.67 -3.42 -2.91
CA THR A 48 15.12 -3.58 -2.65
C THR A 48 15.56 -5.04 -2.70
N HIS A 49 14.64 -5.99 -2.87
CA HIS A 49 14.99 -7.42 -2.90
C HIS A 49 15.85 -7.77 -4.12
N PRO A 50 16.96 -8.51 -3.94
CA PRO A 50 17.91 -8.81 -5.02
C PRO A 50 17.31 -9.47 -6.27
N GLU A 51 16.30 -10.33 -6.11
CA GLU A 51 15.66 -11.00 -7.25
C GLU A 51 14.79 -10.04 -8.08
N ILE A 52 14.14 -9.05 -7.44
CA ILE A 52 13.41 -7.99 -8.14
C ILE A 52 14.39 -7.15 -8.95
N LEU A 53 15.51 -6.77 -8.32
CA LEU A 53 16.56 -5.99 -8.98
C LEU A 53 17.22 -6.77 -10.11
N ALA A 54 17.43 -8.08 -9.96
CA ALA A 54 17.94 -8.94 -11.03
C ALA A 54 16.99 -9.00 -12.22
N ALA A 55 15.67 -9.06 -11.99
CA ALA A 55 14.68 -9.00 -13.06
C ALA A 55 14.69 -7.64 -13.79
N PHE A 56 14.84 -6.53 -13.06
CA PHE A 56 15.01 -5.20 -13.65
C PHE A 56 16.29 -5.12 -14.50
N ASN A 57 17.42 -5.52 -13.94
CA ASN A 57 18.72 -5.44 -14.60
C ASN A 57 18.81 -6.33 -15.85
N LYS A 58 18.03 -7.39 -15.93
CA LYS A 58 17.94 -8.23 -17.14
C LYS A 58 17.37 -7.44 -18.32
N GLU A 59 16.41 -6.56 -18.08
CA GLU A 59 15.80 -5.73 -19.14
C GLU A 59 16.56 -4.42 -19.37
N TYR A 60 17.11 -3.83 -18.29
CA TYR A 60 17.82 -2.54 -18.33
C TYR A 60 19.23 -2.65 -17.72
N PRO A 61 20.13 -3.43 -18.35
CA PRO A 61 21.47 -3.71 -17.79
C PRO A 61 22.37 -2.46 -17.68
N PHE A 62 21.99 -1.37 -18.33
CA PHE A 62 22.68 -0.09 -18.29
C PHE A 62 22.26 0.82 -17.11
N ILE A 63 21.31 0.39 -16.27
CA ILE A 63 20.88 1.12 -15.08
C ILE A 63 21.23 0.30 -13.84
N LYS A 64 22.20 0.75 -13.05
CA LYS A 64 22.56 0.13 -11.77
C LYS A 64 21.54 0.53 -10.70
N ALA A 65 20.89 -0.42 -10.07
CA ALA A 65 20.05 -0.15 -8.90
C ALA A 65 20.91 -0.02 -7.64
N VAL A 66 20.84 1.13 -6.97
CA VAL A 66 21.49 1.42 -5.68
C VAL A 66 20.40 1.51 -4.62
N THR A 67 20.49 0.69 -3.58
CA THR A 67 19.41 0.55 -2.60
C THR A 67 19.77 1.05 -1.20
N VAL A 68 18.79 1.64 -0.52
CA VAL A 68 18.78 1.88 0.91
C VAL A 68 17.53 1.23 1.48
N SER A 69 17.73 0.10 2.18
CA SER A 69 16.63 -0.65 2.77
C SER A 69 16.31 -0.16 4.18
N GLY A 70 15.03 -0.04 4.49
CA GLY A 70 14.55 0.35 5.83
C GLY A 70 13.06 0.62 5.83
N ARG A 71 12.48 0.68 7.03
CA ARG A 71 11.05 0.93 7.22
C ARG A 71 10.71 2.41 7.02
N VAL A 72 9.46 2.68 6.70
CA VAL A 72 8.96 4.06 6.50
C VAL A 72 9.23 4.96 7.70
N GLY A 73 9.11 4.45 8.93
CA GLY A 73 9.38 5.21 10.15
C GLY A 73 10.82 5.70 10.30
N ASP A 74 11.77 5.01 9.68
CA ASP A 74 13.20 5.36 9.72
C ASP A 74 13.61 6.20 8.50
N LEU A 75 13.19 5.79 7.31
CA LEU A 75 13.62 6.40 6.05
C LEU A 75 12.91 7.72 5.75
N MET A 76 11.64 7.86 6.07
CA MET A 76 10.88 9.08 5.80
C MET A 76 11.44 10.30 6.54
N PRO A 77 11.67 10.27 7.86
CA PRO A 77 12.29 11.41 8.56
C PRO A 77 13.67 11.74 8.02
N ARG A 78 14.44 10.72 7.62
CA ARG A 78 15.77 10.90 7.04
C ARG A 78 15.69 11.61 5.68
N ILE A 79 14.83 11.18 4.76
CA ILE A 79 14.64 11.84 3.47
C ILE A 79 14.24 13.31 3.68
N ILE A 80 13.31 13.59 4.59
CA ILE A 80 12.86 14.96 4.89
C ILE A 80 13.99 15.80 5.45
N ALA A 81 14.81 15.26 6.37
CA ALA A 81 15.94 15.97 6.97
C ALA A 81 17.06 16.25 5.95
N GLU A 82 17.42 15.26 5.11
CA GLU A 82 18.44 15.40 4.06
C GLU A 82 18.03 16.48 3.05
N ARG A 83 16.76 16.53 2.66
CA ARG A 83 16.25 17.56 1.76
C ARG A 83 16.30 18.96 2.37
N ARG A 84 15.95 19.11 3.64
CA ARG A 84 16.10 20.39 4.36
C ARG A 84 17.56 20.86 4.40
N ALA A 85 18.50 19.92 4.37
CA ALA A 85 19.94 20.19 4.28
C ALA A 85 20.44 20.34 2.81
N GLY A 86 19.54 20.40 1.81
CA GLY A 86 19.88 20.52 0.40
C GLY A 86 20.45 19.25 -0.23
N LYS A 87 20.29 18.08 0.43
CA LYS A 87 20.78 16.78 -0.07
C LYS A 87 19.63 16.01 -0.71
N PHE A 88 19.82 15.61 -1.96
CA PHE A 88 18.89 14.84 -2.75
C PHE A 88 19.51 13.48 -3.05
N LEU A 89 19.19 12.46 -2.24
CA LEU A 89 19.87 11.16 -2.26
C LEU A 89 18.99 10.01 -2.70
N ALA A 90 17.68 10.20 -2.78
CA ALA A 90 16.71 9.20 -3.21
C ALA A 90 16.05 9.64 -4.52
N ASP A 91 15.87 8.68 -5.45
CA ASP A 91 15.08 8.88 -6.67
C ASP A 91 13.65 8.41 -6.46
N ILE A 92 13.50 7.25 -5.83
CA ILE A 92 12.23 6.57 -5.60
C ILE A 92 12.14 6.16 -4.14
N TYR A 93 10.95 6.27 -3.58
CA TYR A 93 10.60 5.60 -2.34
C TYR A 93 9.48 4.59 -2.57
N SER A 94 9.59 3.38 -1.98
CA SER A 94 8.51 2.41 -1.93
C SER A 94 8.45 1.73 -0.56
N GLY A 95 7.21 1.51 -0.10
CA GLY A 95 6.91 0.92 1.21
C GLY A 95 5.57 1.41 1.71
N GLY A 96 5.36 1.39 2.99
CA GLY A 96 4.12 1.79 3.67
C GLY A 96 3.72 3.25 3.48
N LEU A 97 3.40 3.66 2.26
CA LEU A 97 3.04 5.04 1.88
C LEU A 97 1.53 5.34 1.96
N GLY A 98 0.78 4.62 2.76
CA GLY A 98 -0.62 4.94 3.02
C GLY A 98 -0.82 5.82 4.25
N GLY A 99 -2.00 6.43 4.38
CA GLY A 99 -2.42 7.16 5.57
C GLY A 99 -1.45 8.26 6.01
N ARG A 100 -0.96 8.17 7.25
CA ARG A 100 -0.08 9.17 7.85
C ARG A 100 1.24 9.34 7.11
N SER A 101 1.83 8.27 6.62
CA SER A 101 3.13 8.33 5.93
C SER A 101 3.03 9.13 4.64
N PHE A 102 1.97 8.95 3.85
CA PHE A 102 1.71 9.78 2.68
C PHE A 102 1.54 11.24 3.08
N TYR A 103 0.68 11.51 4.08
CA TYR A 103 0.39 12.86 4.53
C TYR A 103 1.65 13.64 4.91
N ASP A 104 2.55 13.02 5.67
CA ASP A 104 3.77 13.67 6.12
C ASP A 104 4.75 13.92 4.96
N PHE A 105 4.89 13.00 4.01
CA PHE A 105 5.69 13.23 2.80
C PHE A 105 5.11 14.33 1.91
N HIS A 106 3.81 14.31 1.69
CA HIS A 106 3.11 15.31 0.88
C HIS A 106 3.23 16.71 1.51
N LYS A 107 2.98 16.82 2.81
CA LYS A 107 3.12 18.08 3.57
C LYS A 107 4.55 18.61 3.58
N ALA A 108 5.54 17.74 3.58
CA ALA A 108 6.95 18.12 3.50
C ALA A 108 7.38 18.51 2.06
N GLY A 109 6.52 18.38 1.06
CA GLY A 109 6.80 18.75 -0.33
C GLY A 109 7.90 17.93 -0.99
N VAL A 110 8.03 16.64 -0.62
CA VAL A 110 9.11 15.78 -1.12
C VAL A 110 8.72 14.89 -2.29
N LEU A 111 7.47 14.93 -2.73
CA LEU A 111 6.94 14.09 -3.81
C LEU A 111 6.77 14.88 -5.10
N ASP A 112 7.11 14.25 -6.22
CA ASP A 112 6.70 14.69 -7.55
C ASP A 112 5.47 13.89 -8.03
N PRO A 113 4.63 14.50 -8.89
CA PRO A 113 3.53 13.76 -9.51
C PRO A 113 4.02 12.54 -10.29
N LEU A 114 3.55 11.36 -9.87
CA LEU A 114 3.90 10.11 -10.52
C LEU A 114 3.00 9.81 -11.73
N LYS A 115 1.73 10.18 -11.67
CA LYS A 115 0.76 9.87 -12.72
C LYS A 115 1.20 10.33 -14.13
N PRO A 116 1.74 11.56 -14.33
CA PRO A 116 2.13 12.02 -15.66
C PRO A 116 3.33 11.27 -16.27
N ILE A 117 4.11 10.54 -15.45
CA ILE A 117 5.30 9.86 -15.92
C ILE A 117 5.06 8.38 -16.30
N LEU A 118 3.82 7.91 -16.17
CA LEU A 118 3.42 6.58 -16.62
C LEU A 118 3.24 6.62 -18.14
N LEU A 119 4.08 5.89 -18.88
CA LEU A 119 4.15 5.95 -20.34
C LEU A 119 3.81 4.64 -21.02
N LEU A 120 4.17 3.50 -20.41
CA LEU A 120 3.93 2.20 -21.04
C LEU A 120 2.43 1.94 -21.17
N PRO A 121 1.90 1.63 -22.37
CA PRO A 121 0.46 1.47 -22.59
C PRO A 121 -0.19 0.46 -21.64
N GLU A 122 0.48 -0.65 -21.34
CA GLU A 122 0.00 -1.65 -20.40
C GLU A 122 0.02 -1.20 -18.94
N VAL A 123 0.83 -0.18 -18.59
CA VAL A 123 0.83 0.43 -17.26
C VAL A 123 -0.29 1.45 -17.14
N VAL A 124 -0.53 2.22 -18.21
CA VAL A 124 -1.58 3.24 -18.28
C VAL A 124 -2.98 2.63 -18.41
N ASP A 125 -3.09 1.43 -18.97
CA ASP A 125 -4.36 0.72 -19.14
C ASP A 125 -4.95 0.28 -17.78
N GLY A 126 -5.95 1.00 -17.30
CA GLY A 126 -6.65 0.68 -16.05
C GLY A 126 -7.26 -0.72 -16.04
N SER A 127 -7.62 -1.29 -17.20
CA SER A 127 -8.18 -2.65 -17.28
C SER A 127 -7.24 -3.76 -16.78
N LYS A 128 -5.95 -3.47 -16.67
CA LYS A 128 -4.93 -4.36 -16.12
C LYS A 128 -4.88 -4.35 -14.59
N TRP A 129 -5.64 -3.46 -13.96
CA TRP A 129 -5.65 -3.24 -12.52
C TRP A 129 -7.01 -3.60 -11.91
N LEU A 130 -7.03 -3.85 -10.60
CA LEU A 130 -8.23 -4.20 -9.86
C LEU A 130 -9.35 -3.17 -10.11
N ASN A 131 -10.58 -3.63 -10.27
CA ASN A 131 -11.77 -2.82 -10.59
C ASN A 131 -11.66 -2.01 -11.90
N GLY A 132 -10.65 -2.22 -12.73
CA GLY A 132 -10.44 -1.49 -13.97
C GLY A 132 -9.87 -0.07 -13.79
N GLU A 133 -9.22 0.22 -12.66
CA GLU A 133 -8.69 1.54 -12.35
C GLU A 133 -7.36 1.49 -11.61
N HIS A 134 -6.62 2.61 -11.65
CA HIS A 134 -5.41 2.82 -10.86
C HIS A 134 -5.77 3.30 -9.46
N PHE A 135 -5.02 2.82 -8.47
CA PHE A 135 -5.17 3.21 -7.08
C PHE A 135 -4.03 4.11 -6.63
N TYR A 136 -4.39 5.17 -5.92
CA TYR A 136 -3.44 6.13 -5.36
C TYR A 136 -3.71 6.33 -3.88
N ALA A 137 -2.65 6.56 -3.10
CA ALA A 137 -2.80 6.88 -1.68
C ALA A 137 -3.33 8.29 -1.45
N ASP A 138 -3.30 9.13 -2.47
CA ASP A 138 -3.72 10.54 -2.39
C ASP A 138 -5.06 10.79 -3.10
N SER A 139 -5.82 11.77 -2.57
CA SER A 139 -7.12 12.17 -3.13
C SER A 139 -7.02 12.80 -4.52
N GLU A 140 -5.86 13.39 -4.84
CA GLU A 140 -5.58 14.00 -6.15
C GLU A 140 -5.24 12.96 -7.22
N LYS A 141 -4.99 11.72 -6.81
CA LYS A 141 -4.59 10.59 -7.67
C LYS A 141 -3.37 10.92 -8.52
N GLN A 142 -2.31 11.46 -7.90
CA GLN A 142 -1.14 11.98 -8.58
C GLN A 142 0.19 11.41 -8.09
N PHE A 143 0.38 11.23 -6.77
CA PHE A 143 1.71 11.16 -6.18
C PHE A 143 2.17 9.74 -5.83
N VAL A 144 1.30 8.93 -5.22
CA VAL A 144 1.66 7.59 -4.73
C VAL A 144 0.79 6.54 -5.38
N PHE A 145 1.38 5.73 -6.25
CA PHE A 145 0.68 4.61 -6.88
C PHE A 145 0.70 3.41 -5.94
N MET A 146 -0.50 2.90 -5.62
CA MET A 146 -0.68 1.70 -4.81
C MET A 146 -0.73 0.47 -5.70
N TYR A 147 0.35 -0.30 -5.71
CA TYR A 147 0.48 -1.50 -6.54
C TYR A 147 0.11 -2.79 -5.80
N GLU A 148 0.03 -2.74 -4.49
CA GLU A 148 -0.34 -3.84 -3.60
C GLU A 148 -1.59 -3.46 -2.79
N GLY A 149 -2.44 -4.47 -2.54
CA GLY A 149 -3.57 -4.31 -1.65
C GLY A 149 -3.90 -5.61 -0.96
N SER A 150 -3.72 -5.69 0.35
CA SER A 150 -4.25 -6.81 1.13
C SER A 150 -5.74 -6.63 1.40
N VAL A 151 -6.46 -7.73 1.53
CA VAL A 151 -7.82 -7.68 2.08
C VAL A 151 -7.71 -7.14 3.50
N ALA A 152 -8.34 -6.00 3.75
CA ALA A 152 -8.29 -5.41 5.08
C ALA A 152 -9.00 -6.33 6.06
N GLY A 153 -8.26 -6.81 7.04
CA GLY A 153 -8.85 -7.31 8.27
C GLY A 153 -9.71 -6.22 8.92
N ASN A 154 -10.72 -6.61 9.68
CA ASN A 154 -11.55 -5.65 10.41
C ASN A 154 -10.80 -4.99 11.58
N GLY A 155 -9.56 -5.43 11.84
CA GLY A 155 -8.74 -4.97 12.96
C GLY A 155 -9.21 -5.44 14.33
N LEU A 156 -10.21 -6.30 14.38
CA LEU A 156 -10.68 -6.91 15.63
C LEU A 156 -10.16 -8.32 15.76
N HIS A 157 -9.51 -8.59 16.88
CA HIS A 157 -9.02 -9.91 17.27
C HIS A 157 -9.67 -10.32 18.60
N TYR A 158 -9.85 -11.60 18.81
CA TYR A 158 -10.51 -12.11 20.01
C TYR A 158 -9.89 -13.40 20.51
N ASN A 159 -10.11 -13.65 21.80
CA ASN A 159 -9.81 -14.95 22.42
C ASN A 159 -10.97 -15.91 22.20
N THR A 160 -10.73 -17.00 21.48
CA THR A 160 -11.76 -17.95 21.04
C THR A 160 -12.40 -18.73 22.19
N GLY A 161 -11.75 -18.81 23.34
CA GLY A 161 -12.31 -19.43 24.54
C GLY A 161 -13.20 -18.52 25.39
N LEU A 162 -13.18 -17.19 25.12
CA LEU A 162 -13.84 -16.21 25.98
C LEU A 162 -14.90 -15.37 25.26
N VAL A 163 -14.90 -15.36 23.94
CA VAL A 163 -15.81 -14.55 23.13
C VAL A 163 -16.66 -15.43 22.23
N ASP A 164 -17.97 -15.37 22.40
CA ASP A 164 -18.92 -15.99 21.46
C ASP A 164 -19.22 -15.03 20.32
N LEU A 165 -18.80 -15.35 19.10
CA LEU A 165 -19.04 -14.53 17.90
C LEU A 165 -20.53 -14.35 17.58
N LYS A 166 -21.43 -15.21 18.08
CA LYS A 166 -22.88 -15.05 17.88
C LYS A 166 -23.43 -13.77 18.50
N GLU A 167 -22.72 -13.21 19.47
CA GLU A 167 -23.08 -11.96 20.15
C GLU A 167 -22.72 -10.72 19.36
N PHE A 168 -21.89 -10.86 18.31
CA PHE A 168 -21.41 -9.75 17.49
C PHE A 168 -22.09 -9.75 16.13
N LYS A 169 -22.92 -8.72 15.88
CA LYS A 169 -23.55 -8.42 14.60
C LYS A 169 -23.13 -7.06 14.05
N SER A 170 -22.48 -6.27 14.88
CA SER A 170 -22.11 -4.88 14.61
C SER A 170 -20.89 -4.50 15.42
N TYR A 171 -20.10 -3.53 14.98
CA TYR A 171 -19.07 -2.90 15.82
C TYR A 171 -19.66 -2.24 17.08
N TRP A 172 -20.91 -1.82 17.03
CA TRP A 172 -21.62 -1.25 18.19
C TRP A 172 -21.77 -2.26 19.33
N ASP A 173 -21.67 -3.56 19.10
CA ASP A 173 -21.74 -4.59 20.14
C ASP A 173 -20.49 -4.59 21.04
N LEU A 174 -19.39 -3.95 20.62
CA LEU A 174 -18.25 -3.66 21.49
C LEU A 174 -18.60 -2.73 22.65
N LEU A 175 -19.69 -1.97 22.53
CA LEU A 175 -20.18 -1.07 23.57
C LEU A 175 -21.10 -1.75 24.60
N ASN A 176 -21.28 -3.06 24.51
CA ASN A 176 -22.01 -3.79 25.52
C ASN A 176 -21.25 -3.69 26.87
N PRO A 177 -21.93 -3.30 27.97
CA PRO A 177 -21.29 -3.11 29.28
C PRO A 177 -20.47 -4.30 29.78
N LYS A 178 -20.78 -5.53 29.37
CA LYS A 178 -19.99 -6.72 29.72
C LYS A 178 -18.53 -6.67 29.23
N TRP A 179 -18.24 -5.87 28.21
CA TRP A 179 -16.89 -5.67 27.63
C TRP A 179 -16.13 -4.50 28.26
N LYS A 180 -16.76 -3.76 29.17
CA LYS A 180 -16.09 -2.63 29.86
C LYS A 180 -14.83 -3.11 30.58
N GLY A 181 -13.69 -2.45 30.31
CA GLY A 181 -12.38 -2.82 30.85
C GLY A 181 -11.76 -4.09 30.25
N LYS A 182 -12.40 -4.69 29.24
CA LYS A 182 -11.95 -5.96 28.61
C LYS A 182 -11.49 -5.81 27.15
N ILE A 183 -11.39 -4.57 26.67
CA ILE A 183 -10.95 -4.26 25.31
C ILE A 183 -9.55 -3.64 25.37
N LEU A 184 -8.65 -4.18 24.57
CA LEU A 184 -7.31 -3.67 24.34
C LEU A 184 -7.25 -3.00 22.98
N LEU A 185 -6.52 -1.91 22.85
CA LEU A 185 -6.09 -1.32 21.59
C LEU A 185 -4.57 -1.38 21.50
N PHE A 186 -4.04 -1.91 20.42
CA PHE A 186 -2.63 -1.75 20.08
C PHE A 186 -2.45 -0.50 19.21
N GLU A 187 -1.76 0.48 19.74
CA GLU A 187 -1.36 1.69 19.01
C GLU A 187 0.08 1.55 18.50
N ARG A 188 0.27 1.62 17.19
CA ARG A 188 1.63 1.54 16.60
C ARG A 188 2.41 2.80 16.93
N PRO A 189 3.61 2.69 17.55
CA PRO A 189 4.45 3.84 17.85
C PRO A 189 4.72 4.69 16.61
N GLY A 190 4.47 6.00 16.69
CA GLY A 190 4.69 6.95 15.58
C GLY A 190 3.68 6.91 14.44
N VAL A 191 2.83 5.88 14.37
CA VAL A 191 1.84 5.71 13.28
C VAL A 191 0.40 5.84 13.77
N GLY A 192 0.12 5.39 15.00
CA GLY A 192 -1.22 5.36 15.58
C GLY A 192 -1.97 4.05 15.30
N SER A 193 -3.30 4.09 15.38
CA SER A 193 -4.19 2.96 15.13
C SER A 193 -4.91 3.09 13.80
N PRO A 194 -4.70 2.17 12.84
CA PRO A 194 -5.44 2.15 11.57
C PRO A 194 -6.96 2.01 11.78
N SER A 195 -7.38 1.22 12.79
CA SER A 195 -8.81 1.03 13.08
C SER A 195 -9.47 2.29 13.61
N VAL A 196 -8.79 3.10 14.42
CA VAL A 196 -9.31 4.40 14.88
C VAL A 196 -9.60 5.31 13.67
N VAL A 197 -8.68 5.34 12.69
CA VAL A 197 -8.86 6.13 11.47
C VAL A 197 -10.04 5.61 10.65
N ARG A 198 -10.10 4.29 10.44
CA ARG A 198 -11.20 3.65 9.70
C ARG A 198 -12.55 3.85 10.35
N PHE A 199 -12.67 3.65 11.66
CA PHE A 199 -13.92 3.85 12.41
C PHE A 199 -14.39 5.30 12.33
N TYR A 200 -13.48 6.27 12.45
CA TYR A 200 -13.83 7.68 12.33
C TYR A 200 -14.44 8.04 10.99
N HIS A 201 -13.85 7.55 9.90
CA HIS A 201 -14.30 7.85 8.53
C HIS A 201 -15.42 6.92 8.04
N HIS A 202 -15.83 5.94 8.84
CA HIS A 202 -16.93 5.03 8.48
C HIS A 202 -18.29 5.71 8.67
N ALA A 203 -19.11 5.70 7.61
CA ALA A 203 -20.39 6.42 7.59
C ALA A 203 -21.39 6.02 8.70
N GLN A 204 -21.31 4.77 9.18
CA GLN A 204 -22.21 4.24 10.22
C GLN A 204 -21.60 4.22 11.62
N LEU A 205 -20.32 4.55 11.77
CA LEU A 205 -19.63 4.59 13.06
C LEU A 205 -19.26 6.03 13.42
N GLY A 206 -18.30 6.62 12.73
CA GLY A 206 -17.92 8.02 12.89
C GLY A 206 -17.31 8.35 14.24
N ALA A 207 -17.25 9.65 14.51
CA ALA A 207 -16.71 10.18 15.76
C ALA A 207 -17.51 9.73 17.00
N ASP A 208 -18.82 9.50 16.87
CA ASP A 208 -19.67 9.14 18.02
C ASP A 208 -19.38 7.73 18.51
N PHE A 209 -19.10 6.79 17.62
CA PHE A 209 -18.63 5.45 18.01
C PHE A 209 -17.32 5.55 18.82
N LEU A 210 -16.33 6.33 18.34
CA LEU A 210 -15.05 6.50 19.02
C LEU A 210 -15.22 7.15 20.40
N LYS A 211 -16.08 8.17 20.53
CA LYS A 211 -16.36 8.82 21.83
C LYS A 211 -16.89 7.82 22.83
N ARG A 212 -17.82 6.96 22.43
CA ARG A 212 -18.39 5.93 23.31
C ARG A 212 -17.39 4.82 23.60
N LEU A 213 -16.65 4.34 22.57
CA LEU A 213 -15.67 3.27 22.74
C LEU A 213 -14.55 3.68 23.71
N PHE A 214 -13.95 4.83 23.51
CA PHE A 214 -12.85 5.30 24.36
C PHE A 214 -13.29 6.10 25.58
N GLY A 215 -14.50 6.65 25.58
CA GLY A 215 -15.07 7.36 26.73
C GLY A 215 -15.69 6.41 27.76
N ASP A 216 -16.51 5.46 27.32
CA ASP A 216 -17.38 4.69 28.22
C ASP A 216 -16.82 3.29 28.53
N MET A 217 -16.01 2.68 27.63
CA MET A 217 -15.68 1.25 27.69
C MET A 217 -14.35 0.92 28.39
N ASP A 218 -13.65 1.91 28.95
CA ASP A 218 -12.37 1.70 29.66
C ASP A 218 -11.35 0.89 28.83
N VAL A 219 -11.21 1.24 27.52
CA VAL A 219 -10.26 0.59 26.64
C VAL A 219 -8.84 0.84 27.12
N THR A 220 -8.07 -0.24 27.29
CA THR A 220 -6.64 -0.17 27.58
C THR A 220 -5.86 0.06 26.28
N VAL A 221 -4.90 1.00 26.29
CA VAL A 221 -4.03 1.27 25.14
C VAL A 221 -2.63 0.76 25.46
N SER A 222 -2.05 -0.03 24.54
CA SER A 222 -0.67 -0.53 24.60
C SER A 222 0.08 -0.17 23.34
N GLN A 223 1.37 0.14 23.47
CA GLN A 223 2.30 0.33 22.35
C GLN A 223 3.32 -0.82 22.21
N ASP A 224 3.21 -1.82 23.09
CA ASP A 224 4.02 -3.04 23.01
C ASP A 224 3.22 -4.12 22.26
N ARG A 225 3.69 -4.43 21.03
CA ARG A 225 3.03 -5.40 20.14
C ARG A 225 3.01 -6.80 20.76
N ARG A 226 4.13 -7.25 21.30
CA ARG A 226 4.26 -8.59 21.87
C ARG A 226 3.37 -8.74 23.11
N GLN A 227 3.46 -7.77 24.02
CA GLN A 227 2.63 -7.75 25.22
C GLN A 227 1.13 -7.75 24.87
N SER A 228 0.72 -7.01 23.83
CA SER A 228 -0.67 -6.99 23.37
C SER A 228 -1.14 -8.36 22.89
N SER A 229 -0.31 -9.07 22.13
CA SER A 229 -0.61 -10.43 21.66
C SER A 229 -0.66 -11.43 22.81
N ASP A 230 0.27 -11.35 23.77
CA ASP A 230 0.30 -12.22 24.95
C ASP A 230 -0.94 -11.98 25.86
N TRP A 231 -1.37 -10.74 26.03
CA TRP A 231 -2.57 -10.41 26.79
C TRP A 231 -3.85 -10.89 26.15
N LEU A 232 -3.95 -10.86 24.83
CA LEU A 232 -5.07 -11.43 24.10
C LEU A 232 -5.08 -12.96 24.23
N ALA A 233 -3.95 -13.61 24.00
CA ALA A 233 -3.82 -15.08 24.05
C ALA A 233 -4.10 -15.62 25.45
N SER A 234 -3.63 -14.95 26.50
CA SER A 234 -3.89 -15.36 27.91
C SER A 234 -5.31 -15.04 28.38
N GLY A 235 -6.10 -14.30 27.59
CA GLY A 235 -7.45 -13.88 27.94
C GLY A 235 -7.53 -12.73 28.93
N LYS A 236 -6.42 -12.06 29.25
CA LYS A 236 -6.42 -10.84 30.08
C LYS A 236 -7.30 -9.77 29.45
N PHE A 237 -7.22 -9.63 28.14
CA PHE A 237 -8.14 -8.83 27.33
C PHE A 237 -8.74 -9.75 26.25
N PRO A 238 -10.02 -10.16 26.40
CA PRO A 238 -10.66 -11.07 25.44
C PRO A 238 -10.84 -10.48 24.05
N ILE A 239 -10.81 -9.15 23.90
CA ILE A 239 -10.95 -8.45 22.63
C ILE A 239 -9.77 -7.49 22.46
N CYS A 240 -9.18 -7.48 21.27
CA CYS A 240 -8.11 -6.55 20.91
C CYS A 240 -8.38 -5.88 19.55
N ILE A 241 -8.17 -4.59 19.52
CA ILE A 241 -8.21 -3.77 18.31
C ILE A 241 -6.77 -3.58 17.82
N ASP A 242 -6.52 -3.85 16.53
CA ASP A 242 -5.23 -3.74 15.83
C ASP A 242 -4.10 -4.63 16.38
N CYS A 243 -4.38 -5.66 17.20
CA CYS A 243 -3.36 -6.61 17.60
C CYS A 243 -2.78 -7.33 16.38
N GLY A 244 -1.45 -7.41 16.33
CA GLY A 244 -0.74 -8.16 15.30
C GLY A 244 -0.40 -9.58 15.74
N ASP A 245 0.23 -10.34 14.81
CA ASP A 245 0.76 -11.70 15.05
C ASP A 245 -0.29 -12.75 15.43
N THR A 246 -1.57 -12.47 15.20
CA THR A 246 -2.67 -13.40 15.51
C THR A 246 -2.55 -14.70 14.71
N ASP A 247 -2.18 -14.62 13.44
CA ASP A 247 -1.97 -15.82 12.60
C ASP A 247 -0.85 -16.70 13.14
N ARG A 248 0.25 -16.10 13.58
CA ARG A 248 1.34 -16.83 14.20
C ARG A 248 0.94 -17.46 15.54
N ALA A 249 0.21 -16.73 16.36
CA ALA A 249 -0.31 -17.23 17.63
C ALA A 249 -1.28 -18.41 17.41
N LYS A 250 -2.16 -18.30 16.42
CA LYS A 250 -3.08 -19.37 16.01
C LYS A 250 -2.33 -20.61 15.50
N GLN A 251 -1.27 -20.46 14.70
CA GLN A 251 -0.42 -21.54 14.24
C GLN A 251 0.29 -22.27 15.41
N GLN A 252 0.56 -21.55 16.49
CA GLN A 252 1.11 -22.12 17.73
C GLN A 252 0.06 -22.76 18.64
N GLY A 253 -1.21 -22.84 18.21
CA GLY A 253 -2.30 -23.43 18.97
C GLY A 253 -2.88 -22.54 20.06
N LEU A 254 -2.55 -21.24 20.07
CA LEU A 254 -3.12 -20.31 21.05
C LEU A 254 -4.58 -19.96 20.69
N PRO A 255 -5.44 -19.71 21.69
CA PRO A 255 -6.88 -19.50 21.49
C PRO A 255 -7.18 -18.07 21.00
N VAL A 256 -6.69 -17.71 19.83
CA VAL A 256 -6.88 -16.38 19.24
C VAL A 256 -7.33 -16.51 17.79
N ASP A 257 -8.18 -15.58 17.36
CA ASP A 257 -8.58 -15.44 15.95
C ASP A 257 -8.96 -13.99 15.62
N GLU A 258 -9.16 -13.72 14.34
CA GLU A 258 -9.71 -12.45 13.86
C GLU A 258 -11.23 -12.57 13.72
N PHE A 259 -11.96 -11.49 14.03
CA PHE A 259 -13.40 -11.44 13.80
C PHE A 259 -13.70 -11.61 12.31
N PRO A 260 -14.59 -12.54 11.92
CA PRO A 260 -14.99 -12.71 10.54
C PRO A 260 -15.71 -11.46 10.02
N HIS A 261 -15.28 -10.93 8.89
CA HIS A 261 -15.89 -9.75 8.25
C HIS A 261 -17.40 -9.91 8.03
N ALA A 262 -17.82 -11.12 7.65
CA ALA A 262 -19.23 -11.40 7.35
C ALA A 262 -20.17 -11.26 8.57
N ASN A 263 -19.63 -11.20 9.78
CA ASN A 263 -20.46 -11.15 10.99
C ASN A 263 -20.88 -9.73 11.37
N LEU A 264 -20.17 -8.71 10.90
CA LEU A 264 -20.40 -7.33 11.29
C LEU A 264 -21.08 -6.58 10.13
N LYS A 265 -22.26 -6.00 10.37
CA LYS A 265 -23.04 -5.32 9.31
C LYS A 265 -22.35 -4.10 8.69
N GLU A 266 -21.46 -3.46 9.45
CA GLU A 266 -20.66 -2.33 8.97
C GLU A 266 -19.35 -2.77 8.32
N ALA A 267 -18.96 -4.04 8.48
CA ALA A 267 -17.76 -4.55 7.85
C ALA A 267 -17.99 -4.65 6.34
N SER A 268 -17.27 -3.88 5.57
CA SER A 268 -17.19 -4.01 4.13
C SER A 268 -15.95 -4.82 3.76
N PHE A 269 -16.02 -5.59 2.68
CA PHE A 269 -14.82 -6.13 2.06
C PHE A 269 -14.04 -4.96 1.48
N GLU A 270 -12.97 -4.58 2.15
CA GLU A 270 -12.12 -3.47 1.73
C GLU A 270 -10.74 -4.00 1.39
N VAL A 271 -10.18 -3.53 0.30
CA VAL A 271 -8.74 -3.63 0.08
C VAL A 271 -8.13 -2.40 0.71
N SER A 272 -7.41 -2.60 1.80
CA SER A 272 -6.71 -1.50 2.46
C SER A 272 -5.46 -1.15 1.68
N THR A 273 -5.33 0.12 1.33
CA THR A 273 -4.09 0.71 0.81
C THR A 273 -3.27 1.36 1.93
N SER A 274 -3.82 1.44 3.14
CA SER A 274 -3.14 2.03 4.29
C SER A 274 -2.18 1.02 4.93
N GLY A 275 -0.90 1.27 4.80
CA GLY A 275 0.15 0.45 5.39
C GLY A 275 0.75 -0.59 4.44
N ASN A 276 0.26 -0.66 3.22
CA ASN A 276 0.78 -1.53 2.18
C ASN A 276 1.57 -0.75 1.13
N SER A 277 2.25 -1.48 0.27
CA SER A 277 3.28 -0.90 -0.58
C SER A 277 2.73 0.03 -1.65
N GLY A 278 3.14 1.27 -1.53
CA GLY A 278 3.01 2.30 -2.54
C GLY A 278 4.37 2.67 -3.11
N ILE A 279 4.41 3.16 -4.35
CA ILE A 279 5.61 3.69 -4.98
C ILE A 279 5.42 5.16 -5.28
N ALA A 280 6.46 5.96 -4.99
CA ALA A 280 6.48 7.40 -5.17
C ALA A 280 7.76 7.87 -5.83
N LEU A 281 7.65 8.88 -6.70
CA LEU A 281 8.78 9.61 -7.24
C LEU A 281 9.18 10.72 -6.27
N ILE A 282 10.44 10.73 -5.86
CA ILE A 282 10.98 11.78 -4.98
C ILE A 282 11.37 12.97 -5.84
N ASN A 283 10.93 14.18 -5.46
CA ASN A 283 11.23 15.37 -6.25
C ASN A 283 12.72 15.75 -6.20
N ASN A 284 13.20 16.44 -7.23
CA ASN A 284 14.64 16.70 -7.44
C ASN A 284 15.48 15.42 -7.37
N ALA A 285 14.95 14.31 -7.87
CA ALA A 285 15.66 13.04 -7.97
C ALA A 285 16.99 13.22 -8.69
N PRO A 286 18.11 12.69 -8.15
CA PRO A 286 19.41 12.74 -8.83
C PRO A 286 19.41 12.10 -10.22
N ASN A 287 18.62 11.04 -10.39
CA ASN A 287 18.54 10.24 -11.62
C ASN A 287 17.10 10.16 -12.14
N PRO A 288 16.52 11.31 -12.60
CA PRO A 288 15.07 11.39 -12.86
C PRO A 288 14.60 10.54 -14.03
N ASN A 289 15.44 10.27 -15.04
CA ASN A 289 15.07 9.41 -16.16
C ASN A 289 15.11 7.94 -15.78
N ALA A 290 16.16 7.51 -15.09
CA ALA A 290 16.28 6.15 -14.57
C ALA A 290 15.17 5.81 -13.56
N ALA A 291 14.78 6.77 -12.72
CA ALA A 291 13.63 6.64 -11.82
C ALA A 291 12.33 6.37 -12.59
N LYS A 292 12.04 7.14 -13.63
CA LYS A 292 10.84 6.97 -14.47
C LYS A 292 10.86 5.64 -15.21
N VAL A 293 12.03 5.21 -15.71
CA VAL A 293 12.17 3.88 -16.34
C VAL A 293 11.88 2.78 -15.32
N PHE A 294 12.47 2.86 -14.12
CA PHE A 294 12.22 1.87 -13.07
C PHE A 294 10.74 1.81 -12.67
N ILE A 295 10.08 2.94 -12.43
CA ILE A 295 8.66 2.99 -12.04
C ILE A 295 7.79 2.33 -13.11
N ASN A 296 7.97 2.67 -14.39
CA ASN A 296 7.20 2.08 -15.48
C ASN A 296 7.44 0.58 -15.59
N TRP A 297 8.69 0.12 -15.49
CA TRP A 297 9.01 -1.30 -15.48
C TRP A 297 8.40 -1.99 -14.26
N PHE A 298 8.55 -1.43 -13.06
CA PHE A 298 8.06 -2.04 -11.83
C PHE A 298 6.54 -2.22 -11.85
N LEU A 299 5.80 -1.24 -12.40
CA LEU A 299 4.35 -1.30 -12.56
C LEU A 299 3.92 -2.12 -13.79
N SER A 300 4.81 -2.50 -14.68
CA SER A 300 4.54 -3.36 -15.85
C SER A 300 4.19 -4.80 -15.44
N ARG A 301 3.69 -5.57 -16.39
CA ARG A 301 3.42 -7.00 -16.18
C ARG A 301 4.66 -7.78 -15.75
N PRO A 302 5.84 -7.66 -16.41
CA PRO A 302 7.07 -8.30 -15.93
C PRO A 302 7.47 -7.90 -14.51
N GLY A 303 7.46 -6.61 -14.20
CA GLY A 303 7.85 -6.10 -12.89
C GLY A 303 6.93 -6.59 -11.78
N GLN A 304 5.61 -6.50 -11.96
CA GLN A 304 4.64 -6.98 -10.97
C GLN A 304 4.63 -8.51 -10.85
N THR A 305 4.96 -9.25 -11.91
CA THR A 305 5.13 -10.72 -11.85
C THR A 305 6.34 -11.08 -11.00
N ALA A 306 7.48 -10.41 -11.19
CA ALA A 306 8.68 -10.61 -10.40
C ALA A 306 8.44 -10.27 -8.93
N TRP A 307 7.81 -9.14 -8.67
CA TRP A 307 7.44 -8.71 -7.32
C TRP A 307 6.53 -9.73 -6.61
N GLN A 308 5.44 -10.16 -7.25
CA GLN A 308 4.48 -11.11 -6.71
C GLN A 308 5.14 -12.45 -6.33
N ALA A 309 6.03 -12.95 -7.20
CA ALA A 309 6.75 -14.19 -6.97
C ALA A 309 7.71 -14.10 -5.78
N VAL A 310 8.39 -12.97 -5.62
CA VAL A 310 9.33 -12.74 -4.52
C VAL A 310 8.59 -12.58 -3.19
N MET A 311 7.56 -11.75 -3.13
CA MET A 311 6.84 -11.46 -1.88
C MET A 311 6.20 -12.72 -1.30
N ASN A 312 5.48 -13.49 -2.09
CA ASN A 312 4.82 -14.70 -1.60
C ASN A 312 5.72 -15.94 -1.52
N GLY A 313 6.84 -15.96 -2.25
CA GLY A 313 7.76 -17.10 -2.27
C GLY A 313 8.93 -16.98 -1.29
N LYS A 314 9.53 -15.80 -1.19
CA LYS A 314 10.79 -15.57 -0.46
C LYS A 314 10.60 -14.77 0.82
N VAL A 315 9.85 -13.69 0.74
CA VAL A 315 9.59 -12.82 1.89
C VAL A 315 8.53 -13.42 2.81
N GLN A 316 7.63 -14.25 2.25
CA GLN A 316 6.54 -14.92 2.96
C GLN A 316 5.57 -13.95 3.66
N GLU A 317 5.46 -12.75 3.13
CA GLU A 317 4.42 -11.81 3.55
C GLU A 317 3.18 -11.98 2.68
N PRO A 318 1.98 -12.01 3.28
CA PRO A 318 0.73 -12.10 2.53
C PRO A 318 0.57 -10.87 1.66
N SER A 319 0.86 -11.01 0.37
CA SER A 319 0.87 -9.90 -0.58
C SER A 319 0.11 -10.26 -1.85
N ASP A 320 -0.68 -9.33 -2.37
CA ASP A 320 -1.37 -9.49 -3.63
C ASP A 320 -1.31 -8.21 -4.47
N SER A 321 -0.64 -8.28 -5.61
CA SER A 321 -0.59 -7.17 -6.54
C SER A 321 -1.98 -6.71 -6.95
N MET A 322 -2.18 -5.42 -7.08
CA MET A 322 -3.40 -4.83 -7.63
C MET A 322 -3.54 -5.09 -9.14
N ARG A 323 -2.47 -5.57 -9.80
CA ARG A 323 -2.52 -5.97 -11.19
C ARG A 323 -3.23 -7.32 -11.35
N VAL A 324 -4.19 -7.42 -12.28
CA VAL A 324 -5.06 -8.61 -12.43
C VAL A 324 -4.61 -9.56 -13.55
N ASP A 325 -3.73 -9.13 -14.45
CA ASP A 325 -3.26 -9.90 -15.60
C ASP A 325 -1.92 -10.62 -15.37
N ILE A 326 -1.52 -10.80 -14.12
CA ILE A 326 -0.31 -11.53 -13.71
C ILE A 326 -0.67 -12.86 -13.01
N PRO A 327 0.26 -13.84 -12.97
CA PRO A 327 0.06 -15.05 -12.17
C PRO A 327 -0.12 -14.73 -10.69
N LYS A 328 -1.14 -15.32 -10.06
CA LYS A 328 -1.49 -15.16 -8.64
C LYS A 328 -1.15 -16.41 -7.82
N SER A 329 -0.08 -17.10 -8.17
CA SER A 329 0.41 -18.26 -7.42
C SER A 329 0.92 -17.84 -6.04
N ASN A 330 0.64 -18.67 -5.04
CA ASN A 330 1.15 -18.53 -3.68
C ASN A 330 0.71 -17.26 -2.92
N VAL A 331 -0.40 -16.62 -3.31
CA VAL A 331 -0.99 -15.54 -2.50
C VAL A 331 -1.44 -16.11 -1.17
N GLY A 332 -0.93 -15.55 -0.07
CA GLY A 332 -1.32 -15.94 1.29
C GLY A 332 -2.83 -15.79 1.52
N ALA A 333 -3.41 -16.67 2.34
CA ALA A 333 -4.86 -16.71 2.56
C ALA A 333 -5.44 -15.36 3.02
N SER A 334 -4.71 -14.61 3.83
CA SER A 334 -5.12 -13.30 4.35
C SER A 334 -5.07 -12.16 3.30
N ALA A 335 -4.28 -12.33 2.23
CA ALA A 335 -4.21 -11.35 1.14
C ALA A 335 -5.08 -11.74 -0.07
N LYS A 336 -5.51 -13.01 -0.15
CA LYS A 336 -6.19 -13.55 -1.31
C LYS A 336 -7.57 -12.92 -1.48
N ARG A 337 -7.79 -12.26 -2.60
CA ARG A 337 -9.11 -11.78 -3.01
C ARG A 337 -9.94 -12.94 -3.56
N GLU A 338 -11.22 -12.98 -3.18
CA GLU A 338 -12.17 -13.98 -3.68
C GLU A 338 -12.67 -13.58 -5.06
N GLU A 339 -12.70 -14.54 -5.98
CA GLU A 339 -13.19 -14.32 -7.35
C GLU A 339 -14.67 -13.89 -7.34
N GLY A 340 -15.00 -12.91 -8.18
CA GLY A 340 -16.36 -12.38 -8.31
C GLY A 340 -16.82 -11.43 -7.21
N LYS A 341 -16.05 -11.26 -6.13
CA LYS A 341 -16.34 -10.24 -5.11
C LYS A 341 -15.78 -8.87 -5.53
N LYS A 342 -16.61 -7.85 -5.38
CA LYS A 342 -16.18 -6.46 -5.50
C LYS A 342 -15.61 -6.00 -4.16
N TYR A 343 -14.37 -5.56 -4.18
CA TYR A 343 -13.71 -4.96 -3.03
C TYR A 343 -13.75 -3.44 -3.16
N ARG A 344 -14.12 -2.77 -2.07
CA ARG A 344 -13.94 -1.33 -1.97
C ARG A 344 -12.48 -1.05 -1.67
N VAL A 345 -11.87 -0.21 -2.46
CA VAL A 345 -10.52 0.29 -2.15
C VAL A 345 -10.66 1.54 -1.32
N THR A 346 -10.19 1.48 -0.10
CA THR A 346 -10.08 2.67 0.75
C THR A 346 -8.84 3.43 0.32
N GLY A 347 -9.05 4.60 -0.27
CA GLY A 347 -8.00 5.56 -0.56
C GLY A 347 -7.47 6.23 0.73
N PHE A 348 -6.80 7.36 0.56
CA PHE A 348 -6.32 8.16 1.68
C PHE A 348 -7.47 8.57 2.61
N LEU A 349 -7.29 8.26 3.90
CA LEU A 349 -8.13 8.76 4.97
C LEU A 349 -7.29 9.71 5.83
N ASP A 350 -7.75 10.95 5.97
CA ASP A 350 -7.05 11.95 6.79
C ASP A 350 -6.91 11.47 8.25
N PRO A 351 -5.69 11.23 8.74
CA PRO A 351 -5.48 10.72 10.09
C PRO A 351 -5.56 11.79 11.18
N ASP A 352 -5.53 13.08 10.86
CA ASP A 352 -5.42 14.15 11.85
C ASP A 352 -6.67 14.30 12.73
N PRO A 353 -7.91 14.38 12.19
CA PRO A 353 -9.09 14.50 13.02
C PRO A 353 -9.29 13.30 13.98
N PRO A 354 -9.20 12.03 13.54
CA PRO A 354 -9.34 10.90 14.45
C PRO A 354 -8.20 10.81 15.46
N THR A 355 -6.97 11.14 15.09
CA THR A 355 -5.83 11.14 16.03
C THR A 355 -6.00 12.20 17.12
N LYS A 356 -6.48 13.39 16.76
CA LYS A 356 -6.78 14.45 17.75
C LYS A 356 -7.87 13.99 18.71
N LEU A 357 -8.98 13.51 18.19
CA LEU A 357 -10.10 13.01 19.01
C LEU A 357 -9.64 11.88 19.94
N PHE A 358 -8.89 10.90 19.42
CA PHE A 358 -8.37 9.78 20.21
C PHE A 358 -7.48 10.25 21.37
N LYS A 359 -6.57 11.18 21.12
CA LYS A 359 -5.71 11.77 22.17
C LYS A 359 -6.52 12.50 23.23
N GLU A 360 -7.53 13.27 22.85
CA GLU A 360 -8.42 13.97 23.79
C GLU A 360 -9.18 13.00 24.70
N LEU A 361 -9.67 11.87 24.15
CA LEU A 361 -10.41 10.87 24.89
C LEU A 361 -9.53 10.05 25.85
N THR A 362 -8.29 9.74 25.43
CA THR A 362 -7.38 8.90 26.22
C THR A 362 -6.58 9.70 27.26
N SER A 363 -6.33 11.00 27.06
CA SER A 363 -5.63 11.85 28.03
C SER A 363 -6.46 12.12 29.28
N LYS A 364 -7.77 12.24 29.15
CA LYS A 364 -8.70 12.46 30.29
C LYS A 364 -8.75 11.30 31.30
N LYS A 365 -8.25 10.11 30.91
CA LYS A 365 -8.21 8.93 31.79
C LYS A 365 -6.92 8.84 32.63
N LYS A 366 -5.92 9.68 32.36
CA LYS A 366 -4.64 9.69 33.09
C LYS A 366 -4.60 10.73 34.21
N SER A 367 -5.61 11.59 34.31
CA SER A 367 -5.82 12.56 35.40
C SER A 367 -6.84 12.02 36.41
#